data_57a382a4bcbc7ebd9ad465c75cdf2f98
#
_entry.id   57a382a4bcbc7ebd9ad465c75cdf2f98
#
_cell.length_a   1.000
_cell.length_b   1.000
_cell.length_c   1.000
_cell.angle_alpha   90.00
_cell.angle_beta   90.00
_cell.angle_gamma   90.00
#
_symmetry.space_group_name_H-M   'P 1'
#
loop_
_entity.id
_entity.type
_entity.pdbx_description
1 polymer ?
#
loop_
_entity_poly.entity_id
_entity_poly.type
_entity_poly.pdbx_seq_one_letter_code
_entity_poly.pdbx_strand_id
1 'polypeptide(L)'
;MLAVFRDLLRYDGRFRVASLFLMLTLLLAALAWFSPYPPTRTFMTPQDLPPSLEHPFGTNSRGQDLLWWMAFAVRNSLILGVITAVVSRLIAIFVGLVSGYRGGFIDRALMSANDSFVVLPVLPILVLLSF
;
A
#
# COMPACT_ATOMS: atom_id res chain seq x y z
N MET A 1 -4.23 -2.48 -26.45
CA MET A 1 -4.41 -2.38 -25.00
C MET A 1 -5.68 -1.65 -24.59
N LEU A 2 -5.93 -0.43 -25.06
CA LEU A 2 -7.14 0.34 -24.72
C LEU A 2 -8.45 -0.34 -25.13
N ALA A 3 -8.48 -1.06 -26.26
CA ALA A 3 -9.67 -1.79 -26.70
C ALA A 3 -10.01 -2.96 -25.75
N VAL A 4 -9.00 -3.73 -25.35
CA VAL A 4 -9.18 -4.85 -24.39
C VAL A 4 -9.68 -4.32 -23.04
N PHE A 5 -9.12 -3.22 -22.55
CA PHE A 5 -9.56 -2.59 -21.31
C PHE A 5 -11.03 -2.12 -21.38
N ARG A 6 -11.41 -1.51 -22.50
CA ARG A 6 -12.79 -1.09 -22.75
C ARG A 6 -13.76 -2.28 -22.83
N ASP A 7 -13.33 -3.37 -23.45
CA ASP A 7 -14.14 -4.57 -23.57
C ASP A 7 -14.33 -5.26 -22.21
N LEU A 8 -13.28 -5.35 -21.40
CA LEU A 8 -13.37 -5.84 -20.01
C LEU A 8 -14.33 -5.00 -19.16
N LEU A 9 -14.25 -3.67 -19.26
CA LEU A 9 -15.19 -2.77 -18.58
C LEU A 9 -16.63 -2.96 -19.05
N ARG A 10 -16.86 -3.38 -20.30
CA ARG A 10 -18.19 -3.52 -20.88
C ARG A 10 -18.82 -4.88 -20.57
N TYR A 11 -18.05 -5.95 -20.56
CA TYR A 11 -18.56 -7.32 -20.49
C TYR A 11 -18.33 -8.02 -19.14
N ASP A 12 -17.36 -7.56 -18.32
CA ASP A 12 -17.07 -8.16 -17.02
C ASP A 12 -17.51 -7.28 -15.85
N GLY A 13 -18.59 -7.69 -15.17
CA GLY A 13 -19.10 -6.99 -14.00
C GLY A 13 -18.10 -6.93 -12.83
N ARG A 14 -17.30 -7.99 -12.64
CA ARG A 14 -16.29 -8.06 -11.58
C ARG A 14 -15.17 -7.06 -11.84
N PHE A 15 -14.74 -6.94 -13.09
CA PHE A 15 -13.74 -5.98 -13.50
C PHE A 15 -14.21 -4.52 -13.31
N ARG A 16 -15.49 -4.23 -13.58
CA ARG A 16 -16.10 -2.91 -13.31
C ARG A 16 -16.05 -2.56 -11.83
N VAL A 17 -16.47 -3.48 -10.98
CA VAL A 17 -16.46 -3.27 -9.51
C VAL A 17 -15.02 -3.05 -9.01
N ALA A 18 -14.08 -3.90 -9.42
CA ALA A 18 -12.68 -3.75 -9.04
C ALA A 18 -12.07 -2.41 -9.51
N SER A 19 -12.37 -2.01 -10.76
CA SER A 19 -11.91 -0.73 -11.32
C SER A 19 -12.50 0.47 -10.58
N LEU A 20 -13.77 0.39 -10.17
CA LEU A 20 -14.43 1.41 -9.37
C LEU A 20 -13.76 1.58 -8.00
N PHE A 21 -13.52 0.47 -7.29
CA PHE A 21 -12.82 0.51 -6.00
C PHE A 21 -11.41 1.06 -6.13
N LEU A 22 -10.66 0.66 -7.16
CA LEU A 22 -9.34 1.19 -7.43
C LEU A 22 -9.39 2.70 -7.67
N MET A 23 -10.33 3.15 -8.51
CA MET A 23 -10.51 4.57 -8.79
C MET A 23 -10.85 5.37 -7.54
N LEU A 24 -11.77 4.87 -6.70
CA LEU A 24 -12.13 5.52 -5.43
C LEU A 24 -10.92 5.61 -4.48
N THR A 25 -10.12 4.55 -4.39
CA THR A 25 -8.90 4.52 -3.58
C THR A 25 -7.89 5.55 -4.06
N LEU A 26 -7.68 5.65 -5.39
CA LEU A 26 -6.78 6.65 -5.98
C LEU A 26 -7.29 8.08 -5.79
N LEU A 27 -8.60 8.31 -5.93
CA LEU A 27 -9.21 9.62 -5.67
C LEU A 27 -9.07 10.03 -4.21
N LEU A 28 -9.28 9.10 -3.28
CA LEU A 28 -9.08 9.36 -1.86
C LEU A 28 -7.62 9.69 -1.54
N ALA A 29 -6.66 8.97 -2.14
CA ALA A 29 -5.25 9.28 -2.00
C ALA A 29 -4.89 10.66 -2.58
N ALA A 30 -5.45 11.02 -3.74
CA ALA A 30 -5.25 12.32 -4.37
C ALA A 30 -5.85 13.46 -3.53
N LEU A 31 -6.95 13.20 -2.85
CA LEU A 31 -7.60 14.17 -1.97
C LEU A 31 -6.65 14.66 -0.86
N ALA A 32 -5.73 13.82 -0.40
CA ALA A 32 -4.75 14.19 0.62
C ALA A 32 -3.86 15.38 0.25
N TRP A 33 -3.68 15.68 -1.04
CA TRP A 33 -2.93 16.87 -1.49
C TRP A 33 -3.69 18.18 -1.29
N PHE A 34 -5.00 18.12 -1.18
CA PHE A 34 -5.86 19.29 -0.99
C PHE A 34 -6.24 19.50 0.47
N SER A 35 -5.65 18.74 1.39
CA SER A 35 -5.97 18.84 2.82
C SER A 35 -5.55 20.20 3.39
N PRO A 36 -6.47 20.90 4.06
CA PRO A 36 -6.16 22.12 4.81
C PRO A 36 -5.39 21.82 6.10
N TYR A 37 -5.36 20.55 6.54
CA TYR A 37 -4.75 20.13 7.79
C TYR A 37 -3.46 19.35 7.54
N PRO A 38 -2.33 19.71 8.18
CA PRO A 38 -1.12 18.91 8.12
C PRO A 38 -1.31 17.57 8.85
N PRO A 39 -0.88 16.43 8.27
CA PRO A 39 -1.16 15.09 8.80
C PRO A 39 -0.49 14.80 10.16
N THR A 40 0.57 15.54 10.46
CA THR A 40 1.37 15.36 11.68
C THR A 40 0.90 16.18 12.87
N ARG A 41 0.04 17.17 12.65
CA ARG A 41 -0.47 18.02 13.74
C ARG A 41 -1.73 17.41 14.35
N THR A 42 -1.78 17.52 15.67
CA THR A 42 -2.93 17.17 16.51
C THR A 42 -3.59 18.43 17.05
N PHE A 43 -4.81 18.31 17.56
CA PHE A 43 -5.57 19.40 18.18
C PHE A 43 -5.82 20.60 17.24
N MET A 44 -6.00 20.32 15.94
CA MET A 44 -6.34 21.33 14.94
C MET A 44 -7.86 21.61 14.89
N THR A 45 -8.65 20.65 15.32
CA THR A 45 -10.11 20.72 15.41
C THR A 45 -10.55 20.27 16.80
N PRO A 46 -11.77 20.60 17.26
CA PRO A 46 -12.33 20.06 18.48
C PRO A 46 -12.34 18.53 18.44
N GLN A 47 -12.13 17.90 19.60
CA GLN A 47 -12.06 16.46 19.76
C GLN A 47 -13.45 15.82 19.72
N ASP A 48 -13.49 14.57 19.25
CA ASP A 48 -14.66 13.67 19.32
C ASP A 48 -15.97 14.29 18.78
N LEU A 49 -15.86 15.14 17.75
CA LEU A 49 -17.04 15.68 17.08
C LEU A 49 -17.73 14.60 16.25
N PRO A 50 -19.07 14.55 16.29
CA PRO A 50 -19.84 13.69 15.40
C PRO A 50 -19.70 14.12 13.93
N PRO A 51 -20.08 13.25 12.98
CA PRO A 51 -20.14 13.60 11.56
C PRO A 51 -21.00 14.85 11.31
N SER A 52 -20.46 15.78 10.51
CA SER A 52 -21.08 17.04 10.15
C SER A 52 -20.69 17.45 8.72
N LEU A 53 -21.27 18.55 8.21
CA LEU A 53 -20.88 19.06 6.88
C LEU A 53 -19.43 19.56 6.82
N GLU A 54 -18.89 20.06 7.94
CA GLU A 54 -17.49 20.50 8.05
C GLU A 54 -16.54 19.33 8.26
N HIS A 55 -16.98 18.30 8.98
CA HIS A 55 -16.23 17.08 9.29
C HIS A 55 -17.05 15.85 8.91
N PRO A 56 -17.05 15.41 7.64
CA PRO A 56 -17.95 14.35 7.14
C PRO A 56 -17.88 13.03 7.90
N PHE A 57 -16.72 12.68 8.45
CA PHE A 57 -16.53 11.50 9.31
C PHE A 57 -16.28 11.85 10.78
N GLY A 58 -16.49 13.12 11.16
CA GLY A 58 -16.18 13.60 12.50
C GLY A 58 -14.70 13.74 12.77
N THR A 59 -14.34 13.93 14.04
CA THR A 59 -12.97 14.09 14.51
C THR A 59 -12.63 13.05 15.57
N ASN A 60 -11.36 12.69 15.68
CA ASN A 60 -10.90 11.76 16.69
C ASN A 60 -10.50 12.47 17.99
N SER A 61 -10.16 11.68 19.04
CA SER A 61 -9.71 12.19 20.33
C SER A 61 -8.38 12.97 20.30
N ARG A 62 -7.71 13.03 19.15
CA ARG A 62 -6.51 13.85 18.90
C ARG A 62 -6.84 15.16 18.19
N GLY A 63 -8.12 15.46 17.96
CA GLY A 63 -8.55 16.63 17.21
C GLY A 63 -8.06 16.60 15.76
N GLN A 64 -8.16 15.45 15.11
CA GLN A 64 -7.85 15.27 13.70
C GLN A 64 -9.11 14.90 12.95
N ASP A 65 -9.38 15.53 11.81
CA ASP A 65 -10.48 15.19 10.93
C ASP A 65 -10.26 13.80 10.30
N LEU A 66 -11.21 12.91 10.51
CA LEU A 66 -11.08 11.51 10.08
C LEU A 66 -11.05 11.33 8.56
N LEU A 67 -11.74 12.17 7.78
CA LEU A 67 -11.71 12.12 6.33
C LEU A 67 -10.29 12.39 5.80
N TRP A 68 -9.70 13.48 6.26
CA TRP A 68 -8.35 13.86 5.84
C TRP A 68 -7.30 12.89 6.36
N TRP A 69 -7.48 12.40 7.57
CA TRP A 69 -6.56 11.41 8.14
C TRP A 69 -6.58 10.09 7.36
N MET A 70 -7.77 9.61 6.96
CA MET A 70 -7.92 8.47 6.05
C MET A 70 -7.27 8.72 4.69
N ALA A 71 -7.46 9.89 4.11
CA ALA A 71 -6.85 10.26 2.83
C ALA A 71 -5.31 10.17 2.91
N PHE A 72 -4.70 10.69 3.99
CA PHE A 72 -3.26 10.56 4.23
C PHE A 72 -2.81 9.11 4.44
N ALA A 73 -3.56 8.32 5.20
CA ALA A 73 -3.25 6.92 5.44
C ALA A 73 -3.23 6.12 4.13
N VAL A 74 -4.26 6.29 3.29
CA VAL A 74 -4.34 5.63 1.97
C VAL A 74 -3.20 6.07 1.06
N ARG A 75 -2.93 7.39 0.96
CA ARG A 75 -1.82 7.91 0.16
C ARG A 75 -0.48 7.32 0.60
N ASN A 76 -0.18 7.35 1.89
CA ASN A 76 1.09 6.86 2.41
C ASN A 76 1.24 5.34 2.20
N SER A 77 0.15 4.58 2.38
CA SER A 77 0.14 3.14 2.11
C SER A 77 0.40 2.83 0.64
N LEU A 78 -0.20 3.59 -0.29
CA LEU A 78 0.04 3.42 -1.72
C LEU A 78 1.48 3.77 -2.10
N ILE A 79 2.02 4.87 -1.56
CA ILE A 79 3.43 5.26 -1.82
C ILE A 79 4.38 4.17 -1.32
N LEU A 80 4.21 3.71 -0.07
CA LEU A 80 5.02 2.63 0.49
C LEU A 80 4.88 1.34 -0.33
N GLY A 81 3.65 0.97 -0.72
CA GLY A 81 3.39 -0.21 -1.54
C GLY A 81 4.09 -0.15 -2.90
N VAL A 82 4.02 1.00 -3.59
CA VAL A 82 4.69 1.19 -4.88
C VAL A 82 6.21 1.14 -4.71
N ILE A 83 6.78 1.84 -3.73
CA ILE A 83 8.23 1.83 -3.48
C ILE A 83 8.70 0.41 -3.19
N THR A 84 8.01 -0.30 -2.29
CA THR A 84 8.35 -1.68 -1.93
C THR A 84 8.25 -2.61 -3.14
N ALA A 85 7.20 -2.47 -3.95
CA ALA A 85 7.02 -3.28 -5.15
C ALA A 85 8.15 -3.05 -6.18
N VAL A 86 8.54 -1.79 -6.41
CA VAL A 86 9.63 -1.45 -7.33
C VAL A 86 10.96 -2.01 -6.82
N VAL A 87 11.30 -1.76 -5.56
CA VAL A 87 12.55 -2.24 -4.96
C VAL A 87 12.62 -3.77 -4.98
N SER A 88 11.55 -4.45 -4.55
CA SER A 88 11.49 -5.92 -4.57
C SER A 88 11.63 -6.47 -5.99
N ARG A 89 11.00 -5.82 -6.98
CA ARG A 89 11.09 -6.25 -8.38
C ARG A 89 12.50 -6.08 -8.93
N LEU A 90 13.18 -4.99 -8.63
CA LEU A 90 14.56 -4.76 -9.05
C LEU A 90 15.51 -5.81 -8.45
N ILE A 91 15.38 -6.09 -7.16
CA ILE A 91 16.15 -7.14 -6.48
C ILE A 91 15.88 -8.50 -7.11
N ALA A 92 14.60 -8.87 -7.32
CA ALA A 92 14.23 -10.15 -7.92
C ALA A 92 14.78 -10.32 -9.33
N ILE A 93 14.72 -9.27 -10.16
CA ILE A 93 15.29 -9.29 -11.52
C ILE A 93 16.81 -9.46 -11.45
N PHE A 94 17.49 -8.70 -10.59
CA PHE A 94 18.95 -8.78 -10.45
C PHE A 94 19.39 -10.17 -9.99
N VAL A 95 18.78 -10.69 -8.92
CA VAL A 95 19.09 -12.04 -8.41
C VAL A 95 18.77 -13.11 -9.45
N GLY A 96 17.60 -13.03 -10.10
CA GLY A 96 17.20 -13.99 -11.13
C GLY A 96 18.12 -13.97 -12.36
N LEU A 97 18.58 -12.80 -12.82
CA LEU A 97 19.53 -12.69 -13.92
C LEU A 97 20.91 -13.27 -13.56
N VAL A 98 21.42 -12.95 -12.36
CA VAL A 98 22.71 -13.48 -11.90
C VAL A 98 22.65 -14.99 -11.74
N SER A 99 21.60 -15.51 -11.13
CA SER A 99 21.35 -16.94 -10.96
C SER A 99 21.24 -17.65 -12.31
N GLY A 100 20.37 -17.17 -13.20
CA GLY A 100 20.15 -17.78 -14.51
C GLY A 100 21.35 -17.69 -15.44
N TYR A 101 22.13 -16.59 -15.41
CA TYR A 101 23.29 -16.42 -16.29
C TYR A 101 24.50 -17.23 -15.83
N ARG A 102 24.80 -17.27 -14.52
CA ARG A 102 25.97 -17.98 -13.98
C ARG A 102 25.71 -19.44 -13.68
N GLY A 103 24.50 -19.81 -13.29
CA GLY A 103 24.13 -21.19 -12.97
C GLY A 103 24.97 -21.82 -11.86
N GLY A 104 24.99 -23.16 -11.82
CA GLY A 104 25.92 -23.93 -11.00
C GLY A 104 25.87 -23.64 -9.50
N PHE A 105 27.04 -23.33 -8.91
CA PHE A 105 27.15 -23.08 -7.45
C PHE A 105 26.45 -21.78 -7.02
N ILE A 106 26.55 -20.75 -7.85
CA ILE A 106 25.96 -19.43 -7.54
C ILE A 106 24.42 -19.53 -7.50
N ASP A 107 23.83 -20.19 -8.47
CA ASP A 107 22.40 -20.46 -8.50
C ASP A 107 21.94 -21.23 -7.27
N ARG A 108 22.63 -22.34 -6.95
CA ARG A 108 22.32 -23.12 -5.76
C ARG A 108 22.43 -22.33 -4.46
N ALA A 109 23.46 -21.49 -4.32
CA ALA A 109 23.65 -20.67 -3.14
C ALA A 109 22.53 -19.61 -2.98
N LEU A 110 22.15 -18.93 -4.08
CA LEU A 110 21.08 -17.94 -4.09
C LEU A 110 19.71 -18.58 -3.80
N MET A 111 19.41 -19.74 -4.42
CA MET A 111 18.18 -20.46 -4.17
C MET A 111 18.11 -20.99 -2.73
N SER A 112 19.21 -21.57 -2.21
CA SER A 112 19.27 -22.01 -0.81
C SER A 112 19.06 -20.87 0.19
N ALA A 113 19.62 -19.68 -0.08
CA ALA A 113 19.38 -18.51 0.72
C ALA A 113 17.90 -18.09 0.66
N ASN A 114 17.31 -18.02 -0.53
CA ASN A 114 15.90 -17.71 -0.72
C ASN A 114 14.99 -18.70 0.05
N ASP A 115 15.24 -19.98 -0.08
CA ASP A 115 14.45 -21.01 0.61
C ASP A 115 14.59 -20.90 2.13
N SER A 116 15.78 -20.56 2.63
CA SER A 116 16.00 -20.30 4.05
C SER A 116 15.13 -19.17 4.59
N PHE A 117 15.00 -18.07 3.83
CA PHE A 117 14.11 -16.96 4.21
C PHE A 117 12.63 -17.33 4.20
N VAL A 118 12.20 -18.15 3.24
CA VAL A 118 10.80 -18.60 3.14
C VAL A 118 10.42 -19.53 4.31
N VAL A 119 11.36 -20.37 4.76
CA VAL A 119 11.14 -21.32 5.88
C VAL A 119 11.14 -20.63 7.24
N LEU A 120 11.80 -19.45 7.36
CA LEU A 120 11.84 -18.74 8.63
C LEU A 120 10.44 -18.30 9.08
N PRO A 121 9.97 -18.73 10.28
CA PRO A 121 8.68 -18.33 10.80
C PRO A 121 8.76 -16.89 11.35
N VAL A 122 8.56 -15.90 10.46
CA VAL A 122 8.74 -14.46 10.74
C VAL A 122 7.91 -14.01 11.95
N LEU A 123 6.67 -14.48 12.10
CA LEU A 123 5.80 -14.12 13.22
C LEU A 123 6.34 -14.56 14.59
N PRO A 124 6.76 -15.83 14.81
CA PRO A 124 7.42 -16.23 16.05
C PRO A 124 8.69 -15.45 16.36
N ILE A 125 9.50 -15.14 15.33
CA ILE A 125 10.73 -14.34 15.53
C ILE A 125 10.40 -12.92 15.98
N LEU A 126 9.41 -12.27 15.37
CA LEU A 126 8.96 -10.93 15.78
C LEU A 126 8.42 -10.91 17.20
N VAL A 127 7.68 -11.94 17.60
CA VAL A 127 7.19 -12.07 18.98
C VAL A 127 8.36 -12.21 19.95
N LEU A 128 9.36 -13.05 19.63
CA LEU A 128 10.55 -13.22 20.48
C LEU A 128 11.38 -11.94 20.61
N LEU A 129 11.45 -11.11 19.56
CA LEU A 129 12.19 -9.85 19.58
C LEU A 129 11.42 -8.71 20.27
N SER A 130 10.13 -8.88 20.54
CA SER A 130 9.28 -7.88 21.21
C SER A 130 9.33 -7.97 22.75
N PHE A 131 9.97 -8.98 23.29
CA PHE A 131 10.23 -9.19 24.71
C PHE A 131 11.68 -8.88 25.06
#